data_2420aaceffb76682f22907a850c7907a
#
_entry.id   2420aaceffb76682f22907a850c7907a
#
_cell.length_a   1.000
_cell.length_b   1.000
_cell.length_c   1.000
_cell.angle_alpha   90.00
_cell.angle_beta   90.00
_cell.angle_gamma   90.00
#
_symmetry.space_group_name_H-M   'P 1'
#
loop_
_entity.id
_entity.type
_entity.pdbx_description
1 polymer ?
#
loop_
_entity_poly.entity_id
_entity_poly.type
_entity_poly.pdbx_seq_one_letter_code
_entity_poly.pdbx_strand_id
1 'polypeptide(L)'
;MALNRSSTKKMRRQWPEARVGKAMAAPSLILIFALAIYPLLYTIFISFTELNMMTGETQYKGLTNYIQAFTSGEFWNSVWVTLLFTILSLVIQLPLGVLVALLLNQEFKGRWLLRSIVLVPWAVPTLVNSTLWNWIFNTQYGAANRLLIQFNLISEPIIWFDTPMKAMGVIVFADTWRCLLYTSDAADD
;
A
#
# COMPACT_ATOMS: atom_id res chain seq x y z
N MET A 1 72.83 -22.47 13.57
CA MET A 1 72.68 -21.19 12.82
C MET A 1 71.28 -21.13 12.24
N ALA A 2 70.31 -20.59 12.99
CA ALA A 2 68.91 -20.55 12.63
C ALA A 2 68.54 -19.10 12.27
N LEU A 3 68.18 -18.87 10.99
CA LEU A 3 67.79 -17.61 10.48
C LEU A 3 66.33 -17.33 10.85
N ASN A 4 66.12 -16.38 11.76
CA ASN A 4 64.84 -15.83 12.16
C ASN A 4 64.32 -14.92 11.03
N ARG A 5 63.33 -15.40 10.22
CA ARG A 5 62.61 -14.56 9.27
C ARG A 5 61.48 -13.87 10.00
N SER A 6 61.69 -12.67 10.46
CA SER A 6 60.67 -11.77 10.94
C SER A 6 59.76 -11.39 9.76
N SER A 7 58.58 -12.02 9.71
CA SER A 7 57.48 -11.67 8.82
C SER A 7 56.89 -10.31 9.24
N THR A 8 57.27 -9.24 8.58
CA THR A 8 56.62 -7.93 8.71
C THR A 8 55.19 -8.01 8.11
N LYS A 9 54.23 -8.38 8.96
CA LYS A 9 52.83 -8.29 8.62
C LYS A 9 52.47 -6.83 8.42
N LYS A 10 52.41 -6.36 7.15
CA LYS A 10 51.86 -5.03 6.79
C LYS A 10 50.47 -4.94 7.42
N MET A 11 50.32 -4.15 8.50
CA MET A 11 49.01 -3.79 9.05
C MET A 11 48.25 -3.06 7.97
N ARG A 12 47.35 -3.76 7.27
CA ARG A 12 46.35 -3.11 6.44
C ARG A 12 45.52 -2.23 7.38
N ARG A 13 45.57 -0.94 7.14
CA ARG A 13 44.78 0.08 7.82
C ARG A 13 43.29 -0.33 7.64
N GLN A 14 42.76 -1.04 8.61
CA GLN A 14 41.35 -1.41 8.61
C GLN A 14 40.57 -0.13 8.89
N TRP A 15 39.80 0.29 7.91
CA TRP A 15 38.86 1.37 8.11
C TRP A 15 37.87 0.91 9.19
N PRO A 16 37.52 1.77 10.17
CA PRO A 16 36.51 1.39 11.15
C PRO A 16 35.25 0.95 10.40
N GLU A 17 34.69 -0.20 10.75
CA GLU A 17 33.56 -0.86 10.06
C GLU A 17 32.40 0.10 9.80
N ALA A 18 32.15 1.00 10.74
CA ALA A 18 31.15 2.07 10.58
C ALA A 18 31.41 3.05 9.41
N ARG A 19 32.69 3.30 9.05
CA ARG A 19 33.03 4.17 7.90
C ARG A 19 32.86 3.42 6.58
N VAL A 20 33.21 2.16 6.54
CA VAL A 20 33.00 1.32 5.36
C VAL A 20 31.51 1.15 5.09
N GLY A 21 30.72 0.86 6.13
CA GLY A 21 29.25 0.76 6.01
C GLY A 21 28.61 2.07 5.50
N LYS A 22 29.02 3.22 6.04
CA LYS A 22 28.54 4.54 5.57
C LYS A 22 28.95 4.83 4.12
N ALA A 23 30.19 4.51 3.74
CA ALA A 23 30.66 4.71 2.37
C ALA A 23 29.95 3.80 1.36
N MET A 24 29.61 2.59 1.75
CA MET A 24 28.84 1.66 0.90
C MET A 24 27.37 2.04 0.78
N ALA A 25 26.77 2.60 1.85
CA ALA A 25 25.39 3.07 1.84
C ALA A 25 25.22 4.46 1.18
N ALA A 26 26.29 5.28 1.13
CA ALA A 26 26.21 6.65 0.64
C ALA A 26 25.65 6.78 -0.80
N PRO A 27 26.04 5.97 -1.80
CA PRO A 27 25.49 6.10 -3.15
C PRO A 27 23.99 5.88 -3.20
N SER A 28 23.50 4.86 -2.51
CA SER A 28 22.04 4.55 -2.46
C SER A 28 21.29 5.64 -1.68
N LEU A 29 21.82 6.11 -0.57
CA LEU A 29 21.22 7.21 0.18
C LEU A 29 21.17 8.50 -0.64
N ILE A 30 22.22 8.86 -1.36
CA ILE A 30 22.27 10.05 -2.23
C ILE A 30 21.18 9.95 -3.31
N LEU A 31 21.02 8.78 -3.96
CA LEU A 31 19.99 8.57 -4.97
C LEU A 31 18.58 8.66 -4.36
N ILE A 32 18.34 8.03 -3.22
CA ILE A 32 17.05 8.10 -2.53
C ILE A 32 16.74 9.55 -2.13
N PHE A 33 17.71 10.26 -1.54
CA PHE A 33 17.53 11.68 -1.18
C PHE A 33 17.26 12.56 -2.40
N ALA A 34 17.99 12.39 -3.49
CA ALA A 34 17.80 13.18 -4.71
C ALA A 34 16.40 12.91 -5.33
N LEU A 35 16.00 11.63 -5.42
CA LEU A 35 14.73 11.24 -6.03
C LEU A 35 13.52 11.52 -5.14
N ALA A 36 13.67 11.53 -3.82
CA ALA A 36 12.59 11.79 -2.89
C ALA A 36 12.48 13.25 -2.46
N ILE A 37 13.59 13.89 -2.13
CA ILE A 37 13.59 15.27 -1.59
C ILE A 37 13.25 16.29 -2.67
N TYR A 38 13.78 16.15 -3.88
CA TYR A 38 13.47 17.11 -4.94
C TYR A 38 11.97 17.19 -5.24
N PRO A 39 11.25 16.08 -5.52
CA PRO A 39 9.80 16.13 -5.72
C PRO A 39 9.03 16.63 -4.49
N LEU A 40 9.50 16.28 -3.28
CA LEU A 40 8.88 16.74 -2.04
C LEU A 40 8.96 18.27 -1.91
N LEU A 41 10.15 18.85 -2.08
CA LEU A 41 10.33 20.30 -2.02
C LEU A 41 9.57 21.01 -3.14
N TYR A 42 9.56 20.43 -4.33
CA TYR A 42 8.77 20.94 -5.45
C TYR A 42 7.28 20.92 -5.15
N THR A 43 6.77 19.83 -4.58
CA THR A 43 5.36 19.71 -4.17
C THR A 43 5.01 20.75 -3.10
N ILE A 44 5.88 20.96 -2.11
CA ILE A 44 5.68 22.02 -1.11
C ILE A 44 5.65 23.40 -1.79
N PHE A 45 6.55 23.66 -2.73
CA PHE A 45 6.57 24.93 -3.44
C PHE A 45 5.29 25.16 -4.25
N ILE A 46 4.84 24.17 -5.06
CA ILE A 46 3.62 24.30 -5.86
C ILE A 46 2.35 24.38 -5.00
N SER A 47 2.36 23.88 -3.77
CA SER A 47 1.20 24.00 -2.86
C SER A 47 0.84 25.44 -2.50
N PHE A 48 1.80 26.37 -2.61
CA PHE A 48 1.61 27.80 -2.42
C PHE A 48 1.27 28.55 -3.73
N THR A 49 1.14 27.84 -4.82
CA THR A 49 0.89 28.43 -6.15
C THR A 49 -0.44 27.94 -6.71
N GLU A 50 -1.00 28.69 -7.65
CA GLU A 50 -2.13 28.29 -8.46
C GLU A 50 -1.70 28.23 -9.92
N LEU A 51 -1.95 27.09 -10.56
CA LEU A 51 -1.70 26.90 -11.98
C LEU A 51 -2.98 27.17 -12.75
N ASN A 52 -2.99 28.20 -13.58
CA ASN A 52 -4.07 28.43 -14.53
C ASN A 52 -3.91 27.47 -15.71
N MET A 53 -4.78 26.46 -15.79
CA MET A 53 -4.71 25.43 -16.83
C MET A 53 -4.99 25.98 -18.25
N MET A 54 -5.63 27.16 -18.38
CA MET A 54 -5.89 27.77 -19.68
C MET A 54 -4.70 28.56 -20.22
N THR A 55 -4.00 29.28 -19.34
CA THR A 55 -2.87 30.13 -19.74
C THR A 55 -1.51 29.49 -19.50
N GLY A 56 -1.46 28.43 -18.67
CA GLY A 56 -0.23 27.81 -18.23
C GLY A 56 0.58 28.66 -17.22
N GLU A 57 0.04 29.80 -16.79
CA GLU A 57 0.70 30.67 -15.85
C GLU A 57 0.56 30.17 -14.42
N THR A 58 1.68 30.22 -13.69
CA THR A 58 1.74 29.89 -12.26
C THR A 58 1.81 31.18 -11.45
N GLN A 59 0.82 31.40 -10.59
CA GLN A 59 0.75 32.56 -9.70
C GLN A 59 0.97 32.14 -8.26
N TYR A 60 1.78 32.90 -7.51
CA TYR A 60 1.96 32.66 -6.09
C TYR A 60 0.74 33.16 -5.30
N LYS A 61 0.07 32.25 -4.58
CA LYS A 61 -1.17 32.51 -3.81
C LYS A 61 -0.95 32.42 -2.29
N GLY A 62 0.27 32.16 -1.83
CA GLY A 62 0.54 31.98 -0.40
C GLY A 62 -0.30 30.86 0.22
N LEU A 63 -0.97 31.15 1.32
CA LEU A 63 -1.78 30.16 2.06
C LEU A 63 -3.22 30.02 1.56
N THR A 64 -3.61 30.70 0.47
CA THR A 64 -4.99 30.71 0.00
C THR A 64 -5.52 29.31 -0.31
N ASN A 65 -4.71 28.44 -0.92
CA ASN A 65 -5.08 27.05 -1.23
C ASN A 65 -5.42 26.26 0.05
N TYR A 66 -4.66 26.46 1.11
CA TYR A 66 -4.90 25.82 2.41
C TYR A 66 -6.19 26.33 3.06
N ILE A 67 -6.41 27.66 3.05
CA ILE A 67 -7.62 28.25 3.58
C ILE A 67 -8.84 27.71 2.83
N GLN A 68 -8.80 27.68 1.50
CA GLN A 68 -9.88 27.14 0.69
C GLN A 68 -10.12 25.65 0.98
N ALA A 69 -9.07 24.83 1.09
CA ALA A 69 -9.19 23.42 1.44
C ALA A 69 -9.88 23.24 2.81
N PHE A 70 -9.39 23.91 3.85
CA PHE A 70 -9.94 23.75 5.22
C PHE A 70 -11.33 24.34 5.40
N THR A 71 -11.76 25.29 4.54
CA THR A 71 -13.09 25.86 4.57
C THR A 71 -14.07 25.13 3.66
N SER A 72 -13.60 24.24 2.76
CA SER A 72 -14.46 23.48 1.85
C SER A 72 -15.11 22.29 2.54
N GLY A 73 -16.41 22.10 2.30
CA GLY A 73 -17.12 20.89 2.75
C GLY A 73 -16.64 19.63 2.07
N GLU A 74 -16.14 19.73 0.83
CA GLU A 74 -15.59 18.61 0.07
C GLU A 74 -14.32 18.04 0.70
N PHE A 75 -13.45 18.91 1.22
CA PHE A 75 -12.25 18.47 1.95
C PHE A 75 -12.63 17.63 3.19
N TRP A 76 -13.52 18.13 4.02
CA TRP A 76 -13.94 17.42 5.22
C TRP A 76 -14.71 16.13 4.92
N ASN A 77 -15.51 16.12 3.87
CA ASN A 77 -16.14 14.89 3.38
C ASN A 77 -15.08 13.85 2.94
N SER A 78 -14.04 14.30 2.22
CA SER A 78 -12.93 13.41 1.80
C SER A 78 -12.15 12.87 3.00
N VAL A 79 -11.90 13.70 4.01
CA VAL A 79 -11.28 13.27 5.27
C VAL A 79 -12.15 12.22 5.95
N TRP A 80 -13.45 12.44 6.06
CA TRP A 80 -14.39 11.51 6.67
C TRP A 80 -14.44 10.17 5.94
N VAL A 81 -14.57 10.19 4.61
CA VAL A 81 -14.57 8.99 3.77
C VAL A 81 -13.28 8.21 3.92
N THR A 82 -12.13 8.90 3.95
CA THR A 82 -10.82 8.26 4.15
C THR A 82 -10.70 7.62 5.54
N LEU A 83 -11.13 8.31 6.58
CA LEU A 83 -11.13 7.75 7.94
C LEU A 83 -12.04 6.53 8.05
N LEU A 84 -13.25 6.63 7.48
CA LEU A 84 -14.20 5.52 7.47
C LEU A 84 -13.62 4.30 6.75
N PHE A 85 -13.06 4.51 5.54
CA PHE A 85 -12.37 3.47 4.79
C PHE A 85 -11.25 2.81 5.63
N THR A 86 -10.39 3.62 6.21
CA THR A 86 -9.26 3.13 7.01
C THR A 86 -9.73 2.30 8.21
N ILE A 87 -10.71 2.80 8.96
CA ILE A 87 -11.24 2.09 10.12
C ILE A 87 -11.90 0.77 9.71
N LEU A 88 -12.75 0.78 8.69
CA LEU A 88 -13.42 -0.43 8.21
C LEU A 88 -12.40 -1.46 7.69
N SER A 89 -11.40 -1.02 6.93
CA SER A 89 -10.33 -1.89 6.44
C SER A 89 -9.55 -2.51 7.60
N LEU A 90 -9.12 -1.73 8.58
CA LEU A 90 -8.36 -2.23 9.73
C LEU A 90 -9.17 -3.20 10.59
N VAL A 91 -10.45 -2.88 10.86
CA VAL A 91 -11.33 -3.74 11.67
C VAL A 91 -11.54 -5.11 11.03
N ILE A 92 -11.51 -5.19 9.70
CA ILE A 92 -11.68 -6.46 8.96
C ILE A 92 -10.32 -7.14 8.74
N GLN A 93 -9.32 -6.40 8.28
CA GLN A 93 -8.02 -6.95 7.88
C GLN A 93 -7.21 -7.49 9.05
N LEU A 94 -7.18 -6.79 10.20
CA LEU A 94 -6.40 -7.23 11.35
C LEU A 94 -6.86 -8.58 11.90
N PRO A 95 -8.16 -8.81 12.21
CA PRO A 95 -8.61 -10.12 12.67
C PRO A 95 -8.40 -11.23 11.64
N LEU A 96 -8.68 -10.94 10.36
CA LEU A 96 -8.47 -11.91 9.29
C LEU A 96 -6.99 -12.24 9.11
N GLY A 97 -6.10 -11.25 9.16
CA GLY A 97 -4.66 -11.45 9.08
C GLY A 97 -4.14 -12.32 10.21
N VAL A 98 -4.54 -12.04 11.45
CA VAL A 98 -4.19 -12.85 12.63
C VAL A 98 -4.72 -14.29 12.46
N LEU A 99 -5.95 -14.47 12.03
CA LEU A 99 -6.52 -15.82 11.78
C LEU A 99 -5.72 -16.58 10.72
N VAL A 100 -5.36 -15.93 9.62
CA VAL A 100 -4.55 -16.54 8.55
C VAL A 100 -3.15 -16.87 9.07
N ALA A 101 -2.50 -15.97 9.82
CA ALA A 101 -1.19 -16.21 10.42
C ALA A 101 -1.22 -17.40 11.38
N LEU A 102 -2.21 -17.49 12.28
CA LEU A 102 -2.39 -18.61 13.18
C LEU A 102 -2.61 -19.93 12.42
N LEU A 103 -3.36 -19.93 11.33
CA LEU A 103 -3.56 -21.11 10.48
C LEU A 103 -2.25 -21.49 9.78
N LEU A 104 -1.49 -20.54 9.26
CA LEU A 104 -0.22 -20.77 8.59
C LEU A 104 0.89 -21.21 9.55
N ASN A 105 0.78 -20.88 10.84
CA ASN A 105 1.74 -21.29 11.85
C ASN A 105 1.54 -22.76 12.30
N GLN A 106 0.37 -23.35 12.08
CA GLN A 106 0.10 -24.74 12.44
C GLN A 106 0.78 -25.73 11.48
N GLU A 107 1.22 -26.88 12.01
CA GLU A 107 1.77 -27.97 11.21
C GLU A 107 0.64 -28.89 10.72
N PHE A 108 0.24 -28.75 9.46
CA PHE A 108 -0.75 -29.63 8.82
C PHE A 108 -0.35 -30.01 7.39
N LYS A 109 -0.92 -31.11 6.91
CA LYS A 109 -0.72 -31.56 5.52
C LYS A 109 -1.36 -30.59 4.55
N GLY A 110 -0.57 -29.99 3.63
CA GLY A 110 -1.05 -29.01 2.66
C GLY A 110 -0.76 -27.55 3.04
N ARG A 111 -0.05 -27.27 4.14
CA ARG A 111 0.34 -25.91 4.53
C ARG A 111 1.02 -25.12 3.39
N TRP A 112 1.85 -25.77 2.59
CA TRP A 112 2.52 -25.16 1.45
C TRP A 112 1.52 -24.65 0.40
N LEU A 113 0.42 -25.39 0.16
CA LEU A 113 -0.63 -24.99 -0.77
C LEU A 113 -1.37 -23.74 -0.26
N LEU A 114 -1.71 -23.71 1.03
CA LEU A 114 -2.36 -22.56 1.64
C LEU A 114 -1.47 -21.31 1.56
N ARG A 115 -0.17 -21.44 1.85
CA ARG A 115 0.80 -20.35 1.68
C ARG A 115 0.85 -19.84 0.24
N SER A 116 0.84 -20.74 -0.74
CA SER A 116 0.82 -20.35 -2.15
C SER A 116 -0.47 -19.60 -2.53
N ILE A 117 -1.63 -20.04 -2.03
CA ILE A 117 -2.92 -19.39 -2.28
C ILE A 117 -2.95 -17.97 -1.70
N VAL A 118 -2.42 -17.75 -0.50
CA VAL A 118 -2.37 -16.44 0.14
C VAL A 118 -1.46 -15.46 -0.62
N LEU A 119 -0.45 -15.95 -1.34
CA LEU A 119 0.43 -15.13 -2.18
C LEU A 119 -0.23 -14.65 -3.49
N VAL A 120 -1.22 -15.37 -4.01
CA VAL A 120 -1.85 -15.07 -5.31
C VAL A 120 -2.40 -13.64 -5.39
N PRO A 121 -3.13 -13.11 -4.40
CA PRO A 121 -3.66 -11.75 -4.46
C PRO A 121 -2.58 -10.66 -4.61
N TRP A 122 -1.43 -10.88 -4.01
CA TRP A 122 -0.31 -9.94 -4.06
C TRP A 122 0.36 -9.90 -5.45
N ALA A 123 0.41 -11.04 -6.13
CA ALA A 123 1.01 -11.15 -7.46
C ALA A 123 0.18 -10.43 -8.55
N VAL A 124 -1.10 -10.14 -8.28
CA VAL A 124 -1.99 -9.48 -9.25
C VAL A 124 -1.73 -7.97 -9.28
N PRO A 125 -1.41 -7.37 -10.44
CA PRO A 125 -1.26 -5.93 -10.58
C PRO A 125 -2.53 -5.19 -10.12
N THR A 126 -2.36 -4.03 -9.46
CA THR A 126 -3.48 -3.26 -8.88
C THR A 126 -4.57 -2.93 -9.90
N LEU A 127 -4.19 -2.53 -11.11
CA LEU A 127 -5.12 -2.20 -12.18
C LEU A 127 -5.97 -3.41 -12.59
N VAL A 128 -5.34 -4.58 -12.72
CA VAL A 128 -6.04 -5.84 -13.05
C VAL A 128 -6.99 -6.23 -11.93
N ASN A 129 -6.52 -6.14 -10.67
CA ASN A 129 -7.34 -6.43 -9.50
C ASN A 129 -8.60 -5.55 -9.44
N SER A 130 -8.47 -4.24 -9.62
CA SER A 130 -9.61 -3.31 -9.61
C SER A 130 -10.61 -3.61 -10.74
N THR A 131 -10.12 -3.95 -11.93
CA THR A 131 -10.98 -4.31 -13.06
C THR A 131 -11.71 -5.63 -12.82
N LEU A 132 -11.04 -6.64 -12.26
CA LEU A 132 -11.65 -7.93 -11.91
C LEU A 132 -12.79 -7.75 -10.89
N TRP A 133 -12.57 -6.97 -9.83
CA TRP A 133 -13.60 -6.71 -8.83
C TRP A 133 -14.77 -5.92 -9.39
N ASN A 134 -14.53 -4.95 -10.28
CA ASN A 134 -15.60 -4.24 -10.99
C ASN A 134 -16.46 -5.19 -11.82
N TRP A 135 -15.86 -6.16 -12.51
CA TRP A 135 -16.60 -7.17 -13.26
C TRP A 135 -17.36 -8.15 -12.35
N ILE A 136 -16.73 -8.60 -11.26
CA ILE A 136 -17.38 -9.52 -10.29
C ILE A 136 -18.62 -8.88 -9.68
N PHE A 137 -18.55 -7.59 -9.32
CA PHE A 137 -19.66 -6.83 -8.73
C PHE A 137 -20.51 -6.07 -9.76
N ASN A 138 -20.38 -6.38 -11.05
CA ASN A 138 -21.25 -5.78 -12.05
C ASN A 138 -22.71 -6.23 -11.86
N THR A 139 -23.66 -5.26 -11.95
CA THR A 139 -25.07 -5.51 -11.70
C THR A 139 -25.69 -6.51 -12.67
N GLN A 140 -25.34 -6.44 -13.96
CA GLN A 140 -26.01 -7.20 -15.02
C GLN A 140 -25.41 -8.61 -15.21
N TYR A 141 -24.08 -8.69 -15.25
CA TYR A 141 -23.38 -9.95 -15.59
C TYR A 141 -22.42 -10.43 -14.50
N GLY A 142 -22.31 -9.70 -13.39
CA GLY A 142 -21.34 -9.98 -12.33
C GLY A 142 -21.61 -11.33 -11.62
N ALA A 143 -20.51 -12.02 -11.30
CA ALA A 143 -20.56 -13.31 -10.64
C ALA A 143 -21.14 -13.20 -9.22
N ALA A 144 -20.94 -12.07 -8.52
CA ALA A 144 -21.47 -11.87 -7.17
C ALA A 144 -23.00 -11.99 -7.13
N ASN A 145 -23.72 -11.25 -7.98
CA ASN A 145 -25.18 -11.32 -8.05
C ASN A 145 -25.67 -12.70 -8.49
N ARG A 146 -25.00 -13.34 -9.46
CA ARG A 146 -25.39 -14.68 -9.92
C ARG A 146 -25.31 -15.73 -8.81
N LEU A 147 -24.22 -15.71 -8.03
CA LEU A 147 -24.05 -16.62 -6.90
C LEU A 147 -25.10 -16.37 -5.81
N LEU A 148 -25.35 -15.10 -5.45
CA LEU A 148 -26.32 -14.76 -4.42
C LEU A 148 -27.74 -15.18 -4.83
N ILE A 149 -28.13 -15.02 -6.09
CA ILE A 149 -29.43 -15.49 -6.63
C ILE A 149 -29.46 -17.01 -6.65
N GLN A 150 -28.41 -17.69 -7.10
CA GLN A 150 -28.34 -19.15 -7.17
C GLN A 150 -28.51 -19.83 -5.78
N PHE A 151 -27.95 -19.18 -4.74
CA PHE A 151 -28.09 -19.63 -3.36
C PHE A 151 -29.38 -19.13 -2.68
N ASN A 152 -30.30 -18.50 -3.41
CA ASN A 152 -31.53 -17.89 -2.91
C ASN A 152 -31.34 -16.91 -1.75
N LEU A 153 -30.17 -16.21 -1.73
CA LEU A 153 -29.87 -15.19 -0.73
C LEU A 153 -30.49 -13.83 -1.10
N ILE A 154 -30.69 -13.58 -2.39
CA ILE A 154 -31.38 -12.40 -2.92
C ILE A 154 -32.34 -12.81 -4.05
N SER A 155 -33.42 -12.05 -4.21
CA SER A 155 -34.41 -12.27 -5.28
C SER A 155 -34.11 -11.43 -6.54
N GLU A 156 -33.45 -10.28 -6.38
CA GLU A 156 -33.11 -9.34 -7.46
C GLU A 156 -31.65 -8.95 -7.41
N PRO A 157 -31.02 -8.61 -8.56
CA PRO A 157 -29.63 -8.18 -8.59
C PRO A 157 -29.40 -6.90 -7.78
N ILE A 158 -28.38 -6.89 -6.93
CA ILE A 158 -27.95 -5.71 -6.17
C ILE A 158 -27.16 -4.78 -7.10
N ILE A 159 -27.47 -3.48 -7.06
CA ILE A 159 -26.66 -2.44 -7.66
C ILE A 159 -25.58 -2.05 -6.62
N TRP A 160 -24.37 -2.55 -6.79
CA TRP A 160 -23.31 -2.45 -5.80
C TRP A 160 -22.69 -1.05 -5.67
N PHE A 161 -22.77 -0.24 -6.73
CA PHE A 161 -22.15 1.09 -6.81
C PHE A 161 -23.16 2.24 -6.85
N ASP A 162 -24.41 2.00 -6.47
CA ASP A 162 -25.48 3.02 -6.45
C ASP A 162 -25.38 3.98 -5.25
N THR A 163 -24.79 3.52 -4.16
CA THR A 163 -24.62 4.32 -2.94
C THR A 163 -23.18 4.30 -2.45
N PRO A 164 -22.69 5.40 -1.82
CA PRO A 164 -21.33 5.47 -1.28
C PRO A 164 -21.01 4.33 -0.31
N MET A 165 -21.97 3.90 0.51
CA MET A 165 -21.76 2.85 1.51
C MET A 165 -21.59 1.47 0.88
N LYS A 166 -22.38 1.13 -0.15
CA LYS A 166 -22.22 -0.13 -0.88
C LYS A 166 -20.89 -0.15 -1.65
N ALA A 167 -20.56 0.95 -2.35
CA ALA A 167 -19.28 1.08 -3.02
C ALA A 167 -18.11 0.93 -2.03
N MET A 168 -18.20 1.57 -0.86
CA MET A 168 -17.21 1.43 0.22
C MET A 168 -17.05 -0.04 0.64
N GLY A 169 -18.15 -0.76 0.84
CA GLY A 169 -18.12 -2.19 1.19
C GLY A 169 -17.38 -3.04 0.15
N VAL A 170 -17.65 -2.81 -1.14
CA VAL A 170 -16.95 -3.50 -2.24
C VAL A 170 -15.46 -3.19 -2.25
N ILE A 171 -15.10 -1.90 -2.07
CA ILE A 171 -13.69 -1.46 -2.07
C ILE A 171 -12.95 -2.07 -0.87
N VAL A 172 -13.52 -2.02 0.34
CA VAL A 172 -12.93 -2.63 1.55
C VAL A 172 -12.76 -4.13 1.37
N PHE A 173 -13.72 -4.81 0.77
CA PHE A 173 -13.63 -6.25 0.50
C PHE A 173 -12.50 -6.58 -0.49
N ALA A 174 -12.41 -5.83 -1.59
CA ALA A 174 -11.37 -5.99 -2.60
C ALA A 174 -9.97 -5.69 -2.06
N ASP A 175 -9.86 -4.67 -1.20
CA ASP A 175 -8.62 -4.29 -0.54
C ASP A 175 -8.21 -5.34 0.51
N THR A 176 -9.15 -5.83 1.29
CA THR A 176 -8.92 -6.92 2.26
C THR A 176 -8.36 -8.18 1.59
N TRP A 177 -8.93 -8.58 0.46
CA TRP A 177 -8.42 -9.70 -0.33
C TRP A 177 -6.95 -9.53 -0.72
N ARG A 178 -6.56 -8.33 -1.11
CA ARG A 178 -5.20 -8.02 -1.53
C ARG A 178 -4.22 -7.92 -0.36
N CYS A 179 -4.67 -7.36 0.77
CA CYS A 179 -3.81 -7.02 1.91
C CYS A 179 -3.63 -8.17 2.91
N LEU A 180 -4.36 -9.29 2.76
CA LEU A 180 -4.28 -10.44 3.67
C LEU A 180 -2.85 -10.96 3.89
N LEU A 181 -1.99 -10.94 2.86
CA LEU A 181 -0.61 -11.36 2.97
C LEU A 181 0.20 -10.47 3.92
N TYR A 182 0.13 -9.14 3.75
CA TYR A 182 0.89 -8.21 4.59
C TYR A 182 0.49 -8.28 6.05
N THR A 183 -0.82 -8.46 6.30
CA THR A 183 -1.35 -8.55 7.66
C THR A 183 -0.95 -9.87 8.31
N SER A 184 -0.85 -10.97 7.56
CA SER A 184 -0.39 -12.25 8.08
C SER A 184 1.10 -12.25 8.41
N ASP A 185 1.95 -11.62 7.58
CA ASP A 185 3.39 -11.48 7.84
C ASP A 185 3.66 -10.62 9.09
N ALA A 186 2.93 -9.50 9.24
CA ALA A 186 3.06 -8.62 10.41
C ALA A 186 2.56 -9.27 11.72
N ALA A 187 1.75 -10.32 11.65
CA ALA A 187 1.28 -11.06 12.82
C ALA A 187 2.18 -12.24 13.20
N ASP A 188 3.09 -12.67 12.30
CA ASP A 188 4.09 -13.71 12.57
C ASP A 188 5.34 -13.18 13.28
N ASP A 189 5.60 -11.85 13.26
CA ASP A 189 6.67 -11.15 13.99
C ASP A 189 6.21 -10.75 15.41
#